data_349ef953dc4b2cadc440b1434e0bd0cf
#
_entry.id   349ef953dc4b2cadc440b1434e0bd0cf
#
_cell.length_a   1.000
_cell.length_b   1.000
_cell.length_c   1.000
_cell.angle_alpha   90.00
_cell.angle_beta   90.00
_cell.angle_gamma   90.00
#
_symmetry.space_group_name_H-M   'P 1'
#
loop_
_entity.id
_entity.type
_entity.pdbx_description
1 polymer ?
#
loop_
_entity_poly.entity_id
_entity_poly.type
_entity_poly.pdbx_seq_one_letter_code
_entity_poly.pdbx_strand_id
1 'polypeptide(L)'
;MNKFRFIKVRDVKSPSRGNKGDAGLDFYIPEDLTLQDLVKANSQLMFHSETPEPGKVSLGYNPNNQVQFIYIFPFTRILIPSGIRGLLEPRDSMLMAANKSGISTKQGLIYTAEIVDSPYTGEIHIGVYNTSHEIQVIEAGTKLVQFIHVPIYLTEPEEVIK
;
A
#
# COMPACT_ATOMS: atom_id res chain seq x y z
N MET A 1 25.45 -3.89 6.14
CA MET A 1 24.71 -3.70 4.87
C MET A 1 23.24 -3.55 5.21
N ASN A 2 22.59 -2.47 4.77
CA ASN A 2 21.16 -2.23 5.03
C ASN A 2 20.33 -3.27 4.31
N LYS A 3 19.34 -3.86 5.00
CA LYS A 3 18.49 -4.92 4.44
C LYS A 3 17.04 -4.69 4.81
N PHE A 4 16.17 -4.99 3.87
CA PHE A 4 14.78 -5.27 4.11
C PHE A 4 14.57 -6.78 3.90
N ARG A 5 14.43 -7.52 5.00
CA ARG A 5 14.08 -8.94 4.97
C ARG A 5 12.58 -9.08 5.00
N PHE A 6 12.02 -9.98 4.23
CA PHE A 6 10.57 -10.15 4.16
C PHE A 6 10.18 -11.60 3.93
N ILE A 7 8.93 -11.88 4.27
CA ILE A 7 8.21 -13.09 3.88
C ILE A 7 6.95 -12.70 3.10
N LYS A 8 6.57 -13.53 2.16
CA LYS A 8 5.29 -13.41 1.46
C LYS A 8 4.23 -14.19 2.22
N VAL A 9 3.12 -13.55 2.53
CA VAL A 9 1.96 -14.13 3.20
C VAL A 9 0.76 -14.27 2.27
N ARG A 10 0.94 -13.88 1.00
CA ARG A 10 -0.02 -14.01 -0.10
C ARG A 10 0.71 -14.34 -1.40
N ASP A 11 -0.04 -14.68 -2.45
CA ASP A 11 0.50 -14.79 -3.80
C ASP A 11 0.78 -13.39 -4.36
N VAL A 12 2.02 -12.96 -4.24
CA VAL A 12 2.46 -11.62 -4.63
C VAL A 12 3.90 -11.67 -5.15
N LYS A 13 4.22 -10.78 -6.08
CA LYS A 13 5.60 -10.56 -6.52
C LYS A 13 6.44 -9.98 -5.38
N SER A 14 7.68 -10.44 -5.27
CA SER A 14 8.63 -9.90 -4.29
C SER A 14 8.90 -8.42 -4.53
N PRO A 15 9.02 -7.61 -3.46
CA PRO A 15 9.45 -6.22 -3.59
C PRO A 15 10.76 -6.12 -4.37
N SER A 16 10.81 -5.21 -5.34
CA SER A 16 11.98 -5.09 -6.22
C SER A 16 12.19 -3.64 -6.67
N ARG A 17 13.44 -3.32 -7.05
CA ARG A 17 13.73 -2.04 -7.72
C ARG A 17 13.38 -2.14 -9.19
N GLY A 18 12.79 -1.09 -9.73
CA GLY A 18 12.54 -1.00 -11.18
C GLY A 18 13.84 -0.93 -11.97
N ASN A 19 14.78 -0.09 -11.53
CA ASN A 19 16.12 0.04 -12.12
C ASN A 19 17.18 0.04 -11.02
N LYS A 20 18.43 -0.27 -11.40
CA LYS A 20 19.57 -0.14 -10.50
C LYS A 20 19.75 1.32 -10.13
N GLY A 21 19.66 1.63 -8.82
CA GLY A 21 19.78 2.99 -8.30
C GLY A 21 18.45 3.70 -8.02
N ASP A 22 17.30 3.10 -8.36
CA ASP A 22 16.01 3.65 -7.91
C ASP A 22 15.96 3.74 -6.39
N ALA A 23 15.37 4.81 -5.86
CA ALA A 23 15.34 5.08 -4.42
C ALA A 23 14.52 4.04 -3.65
N GLY A 24 13.40 3.59 -4.21
CA GLY A 24 12.44 2.73 -3.54
C GLY A 24 12.38 1.31 -4.08
N LEU A 25 11.73 0.44 -3.32
CA LEU A 25 11.30 -0.89 -3.70
C LEU A 25 9.84 -0.82 -4.15
N ASP A 26 9.54 -1.25 -5.35
CA ASP A 26 8.17 -1.40 -5.84
C ASP A 26 7.48 -2.54 -5.09
N PHE A 27 6.28 -2.28 -4.55
CA PHE A 27 5.38 -3.29 -4.00
C PHE A 27 4.21 -3.48 -4.94
N TYR A 28 3.75 -4.73 -5.00
CA TYR A 28 2.74 -5.18 -5.94
C TYR A 28 1.44 -5.53 -5.21
N ILE A 29 0.35 -5.53 -5.95
CA ILE A 29 -0.96 -6.00 -5.45
C ILE A 29 -0.99 -7.53 -5.53
N PRO A 30 -1.34 -8.24 -4.43
CA PRO A 30 -1.49 -9.69 -4.46
C PRO A 30 -2.53 -10.17 -5.48
N GLU A 31 -2.33 -11.38 -5.99
CA GLU A 31 -3.19 -12.02 -6.98
C GLU A 31 -4.25 -12.94 -6.33
N ASP A 32 -4.18 -13.13 -5.01
CA ASP A 32 -5.06 -14.02 -4.23
C ASP A 32 -5.94 -13.27 -3.20
N LEU A 33 -6.10 -11.95 -3.35
CA LEU A 33 -6.97 -11.18 -2.47
C LEU A 33 -8.43 -11.62 -2.61
N THR A 34 -9.13 -11.67 -1.49
CA THR A 34 -10.56 -11.92 -1.42
C THR A 34 -11.32 -10.68 -0.94
N LEU A 35 -12.65 -10.67 -1.14
CA LEU A 35 -13.51 -9.63 -0.56
C LEU A 35 -13.31 -9.54 0.97
N GLN A 36 -13.17 -10.68 1.66
CA GLN A 36 -13.00 -10.72 3.11
C GLN A 36 -11.70 -10.04 3.57
N ASP A 37 -10.62 -10.17 2.81
CA ASP A 37 -9.37 -9.48 3.10
C ASP A 37 -9.53 -7.96 3.05
N LEU A 38 -10.22 -7.47 2.03
CA LEU A 38 -10.49 -6.04 1.87
C LEU A 38 -11.48 -5.51 2.91
N VAL A 39 -12.54 -6.25 3.22
CA VAL A 39 -13.50 -5.89 4.28
C VAL A 39 -12.82 -5.82 5.64
N LYS A 40 -11.97 -6.78 5.96
CA LYS A 40 -11.20 -6.78 7.22
C LYS A 40 -10.28 -5.56 7.36
N ALA A 41 -9.65 -5.14 6.26
CA ALA A 41 -8.79 -3.97 6.23
C ALA A 41 -9.55 -2.64 6.20
N ASN A 42 -10.83 -2.63 5.80
CA ASN A 42 -11.61 -1.41 5.50
C ASN A 42 -13.03 -1.48 6.04
N SER A 43 -13.19 -1.53 7.36
CA SER A 43 -14.50 -1.72 8.01
C SER A 43 -15.55 -0.62 7.72
N GLN A 44 -15.15 0.52 7.18
CA GLN A 44 -16.03 1.66 6.86
C GLN A 44 -16.34 1.80 5.36
N LEU A 45 -15.77 0.95 4.51
CA LEU A 45 -16.03 1.01 3.07
C LEU A 45 -17.24 0.16 2.67
N MET A 46 -18.00 0.67 1.70
CA MET A 46 -19.03 -0.10 1.02
C MET A 46 -18.45 -0.73 -0.23
N PHE A 47 -18.46 -2.08 -0.28
CA PHE A 47 -18.03 -2.86 -1.44
C PHE A 47 -19.23 -3.23 -2.31
N HIS A 48 -18.98 -3.46 -3.61
CA HIS A 48 -20.01 -3.81 -4.62
C HIS A 48 -21.08 -2.72 -4.84
N SER A 49 -20.68 -1.45 -4.72
CA SER A 49 -21.59 -0.35 -5.08
C SER A 49 -21.63 -0.13 -6.58
N GLU A 50 -22.83 0.08 -7.12
CA GLU A 50 -23.04 0.47 -8.52
C GLU A 50 -22.97 1.99 -8.72
N THR A 51 -23.12 2.76 -7.63
CA THR A 51 -23.07 4.23 -7.68
C THR A 51 -21.70 4.77 -7.27
N PRO A 52 -21.05 5.60 -8.10
CA PRO A 52 -19.71 6.12 -7.86
C PRO A 52 -19.70 7.28 -6.87
N GLU A 53 -19.97 6.99 -5.60
CA GLU A 53 -19.97 7.96 -4.51
C GLU A 53 -18.78 7.78 -3.57
N PRO A 54 -18.35 8.82 -2.86
CA PRO A 54 -17.30 8.72 -1.85
C PRO A 54 -17.57 7.64 -0.80
N GLY A 55 -16.54 6.90 -0.40
CA GLY A 55 -16.66 5.79 0.55
C GLY A 55 -17.14 4.48 -0.07
N LYS A 56 -17.25 4.42 -1.39
CA LYS A 56 -17.69 3.22 -2.12
C LYS A 56 -16.59 2.68 -3.03
N VAL A 57 -16.61 1.35 -3.20
CA VAL A 57 -15.67 0.59 -4.03
C VAL A 57 -16.44 -0.51 -4.75
N SER A 58 -16.07 -0.81 -5.98
CA SER A 58 -16.55 -1.98 -6.70
C SER A 58 -15.40 -2.95 -6.96
N LEU A 59 -15.69 -4.24 -7.09
CA LEU A 59 -14.69 -5.27 -7.28
C LEU A 59 -15.01 -6.13 -8.51
N GLY A 60 -13.97 -6.41 -9.29
CA GLY A 60 -14.01 -7.41 -10.34
C GLY A 60 -13.25 -8.66 -9.90
N TYR A 61 -13.74 -9.84 -10.26
CA TYR A 61 -13.17 -11.11 -9.82
C TYR A 61 -12.67 -11.94 -11.00
N ASN A 62 -11.63 -12.73 -10.73
CA ASN A 62 -11.19 -13.77 -11.65
C ASN A 62 -12.04 -15.05 -11.51
N PRO A 63 -11.85 -16.08 -12.37
CA PRO A 63 -12.62 -17.33 -12.29
C PRO A 63 -12.50 -18.09 -10.97
N ASN A 64 -11.46 -17.82 -10.18
CA ASN A 64 -11.25 -18.41 -8.86
C ASN A 64 -11.90 -17.61 -7.72
N ASN A 65 -12.74 -16.63 -8.05
CA ASN A 65 -13.37 -15.71 -7.09
C ASN A 65 -12.39 -14.89 -6.25
N GLN A 66 -11.21 -14.61 -6.80
CA GLN A 66 -10.21 -13.71 -6.22
C GLN A 66 -10.36 -12.32 -6.86
N VAL A 67 -10.04 -11.27 -6.11
CA VAL A 67 -10.15 -9.88 -6.58
C VAL A 67 -9.10 -9.62 -7.65
N GLN A 68 -9.55 -9.39 -8.87
CA GLN A 68 -8.68 -9.01 -9.99
C GLN A 68 -8.63 -7.51 -10.20
N PHE A 69 -9.75 -6.81 -10.01
CA PHE A 69 -9.84 -5.36 -10.17
C PHE A 69 -10.48 -4.72 -8.95
N ILE A 70 -9.91 -3.60 -8.52
CA ILE A 70 -10.46 -2.73 -7.49
C ILE A 70 -10.78 -1.39 -8.14
N TYR A 71 -12.08 -1.07 -8.21
CA TYR A 71 -12.58 0.19 -8.75
C TYR A 71 -12.80 1.16 -7.60
N ILE A 72 -11.91 2.15 -7.45
CA ILE A 72 -11.94 3.15 -6.38
C ILE A 72 -12.69 4.36 -6.89
N PHE A 73 -13.85 4.63 -6.30
CA PHE A 73 -14.68 5.75 -6.70
C PHE A 73 -14.05 7.09 -6.29
N PRO A 74 -14.49 8.22 -6.86
CA PRO A 74 -13.96 9.53 -6.52
C PRO A 74 -13.93 9.80 -5.02
N PHE A 75 -12.87 10.45 -4.55
CA PHE A 75 -12.70 10.86 -3.14
C PHE A 75 -12.82 9.72 -2.12
N THR A 76 -12.45 8.52 -2.54
CA THR A 76 -12.48 7.32 -1.70
C THR A 76 -11.08 6.85 -1.38
N ARG A 77 -10.83 6.50 -0.12
CA ARG A 77 -9.59 5.86 0.34
C ARG A 77 -9.82 4.37 0.55
N ILE A 78 -8.80 3.57 0.28
CA ILE A 78 -8.81 2.13 0.55
C ILE A 78 -7.46 1.69 1.09
N LEU A 79 -7.47 0.73 2.00
CA LEU A 79 -6.30 0.05 2.52
C LEU A 79 -6.23 -1.35 1.91
N ILE A 80 -5.13 -1.67 1.23
CA ILE A 80 -4.95 -2.92 0.49
C ILE A 80 -3.82 -3.72 1.14
N PRO A 81 -4.06 -4.97 1.57
CA PRO A 81 -3.00 -5.85 2.05
C PRO A 81 -1.96 -6.09 0.96
N SER A 82 -0.67 -5.93 1.29
CA SER A 82 0.43 -6.07 0.29
C SER A 82 0.95 -7.49 0.11
N GLY A 83 0.55 -8.41 0.96
CA GLY A 83 1.12 -9.76 0.98
C GLY A 83 2.53 -9.85 1.57
N ILE A 84 3.07 -8.76 2.11
CA ILE A 84 4.45 -8.69 2.61
C ILE A 84 4.46 -8.40 4.11
N ARG A 85 5.21 -9.21 4.86
CA ARG A 85 5.64 -8.91 6.23
C ARG A 85 7.14 -8.75 6.21
N GLY A 86 7.66 -7.73 6.88
CA GLY A 86 9.06 -7.39 6.78
C GLY A 86 9.77 -7.13 8.11
N LEU A 87 11.10 -7.15 8.03
CA LEU A 87 12.01 -6.79 9.09
C LEU A 87 13.07 -5.86 8.51
N LEU A 88 13.21 -4.68 9.10
CA LEU A 88 14.21 -3.69 8.71
C LEU A 88 15.52 -3.90 9.48
N GLU A 89 16.62 -3.80 8.75
CA GLU A 89 17.99 -3.77 9.30
C GLU A 89 18.77 -2.60 8.67
N PRO A 90 19.32 -1.65 9.44
CA PRO A 90 19.29 -1.60 10.90
C PRO A 90 17.90 -1.21 11.46
N ARG A 91 17.69 -1.42 12.75
CA ARG A 91 16.39 -1.14 13.41
C ARG A 91 16.10 0.34 13.62
N ASP A 92 17.11 1.19 13.58
CA ASP A 92 17.00 2.64 13.54
C ASP A 92 16.70 3.14 12.12
N SER A 93 15.70 2.52 11.50
CA SER A 93 15.24 2.83 10.15
C SER A 93 13.74 2.58 10.00
N MET A 94 13.17 3.09 8.92
CA MET A 94 11.77 2.91 8.57
C MET A 94 11.62 2.66 7.07
N LEU A 95 10.47 2.13 6.64
CA LEU A 95 10.04 2.26 5.25
C LEU A 95 9.11 3.46 5.14
N MET A 96 9.33 4.28 4.14
CA MET A 96 8.49 5.40 3.80
C MET A 96 7.83 5.16 2.43
N ALA A 97 6.49 5.15 2.40
CA ALA A 97 5.76 5.08 1.14
C ALA A 97 5.96 6.38 0.36
N ALA A 98 6.27 6.26 -0.91
CA ALA A 98 6.44 7.41 -1.79
C ALA A 98 5.56 7.29 -3.03
N ASN A 99 4.96 8.41 -3.43
CA ASN A 99 4.14 8.48 -4.62
C ASN A 99 4.97 8.14 -5.87
N LYS A 100 4.39 7.32 -6.73
CA LYS A 100 4.94 7.08 -8.08
C LYS A 100 4.36 8.13 -9.02
N SER A 101 5.21 8.93 -9.66
CA SER A 101 4.78 10.06 -10.50
C SER A 101 3.72 9.67 -11.54
N GLY A 102 3.85 8.53 -12.20
CA GLY A 102 2.87 8.07 -13.18
C GLY A 102 1.49 7.76 -12.57
N ILE A 103 1.44 7.27 -11.34
CA ILE A 103 0.20 6.92 -10.64
C ILE A 103 -0.43 8.17 -10.01
N SER A 104 0.38 8.97 -9.31
CA SER A 104 -0.14 10.14 -8.60
C SER A 104 -0.53 11.29 -9.55
N THR A 105 0.28 11.56 -10.58
CA THR A 105 0.03 12.68 -11.50
C THR A 105 -0.96 12.35 -12.61
N LYS A 106 -1.03 11.10 -13.08
CA LYS A 106 -1.92 10.71 -14.18
C LYS A 106 -3.25 10.13 -13.70
N GLN A 107 -3.23 9.38 -12.59
CA GLN A 107 -4.43 8.72 -12.07
C GLN A 107 -5.01 9.42 -10.83
N GLY A 108 -4.27 10.34 -10.22
CA GLY A 108 -4.72 11.02 -9.00
C GLY A 108 -4.79 10.10 -7.77
N LEU A 109 -4.09 8.95 -7.79
CA LEU A 109 -3.98 8.06 -6.62
C LEU A 109 -2.78 8.47 -5.78
N ILE A 110 -3.02 8.90 -4.55
CA ILE A 110 -1.99 9.26 -3.58
C ILE A 110 -2.01 8.32 -2.38
N TYR A 111 -0.87 8.19 -1.67
CA TYR A 111 -0.76 7.29 -0.52
C TYR A 111 -1.20 7.98 0.77
N THR A 112 -1.85 7.19 1.66
CA THR A 112 -2.40 7.66 2.93
C THR A 112 -1.72 7.04 4.15
N ALA A 113 -1.01 5.93 3.99
CA ALA A 113 -0.22 5.26 5.04
C ALA A 113 1.25 5.30 4.64
N GLU A 114 1.99 6.28 5.16
CA GLU A 114 3.32 6.61 4.67
C GLU A 114 4.44 5.85 5.39
N ILE A 115 4.30 5.59 6.68
CA ILE A 115 5.38 5.07 7.53
C ILE A 115 5.11 3.64 7.93
N VAL A 116 6.14 2.79 7.77
CA VAL A 116 6.22 1.46 8.37
C VAL A 116 7.40 1.45 9.31
N ASP A 117 7.10 1.38 10.59
CA ASP A 117 8.11 1.38 11.66
C ASP A 117 8.91 0.08 11.70
N SER A 118 10.17 0.14 12.11
CA SER A 118 11.05 -1.02 12.23
C SER A 118 10.48 -2.15 13.10
N PRO A 119 9.82 -1.89 14.25
CA PRO A 119 9.24 -2.94 15.08
C PRO A 119 7.92 -3.52 14.56
N TYR A 120 7.35 -2.97 13.47
CA TYR A 120 6.10 -3.50 12.93
C TYR A 120 6.32 -4.87 12.29
N THR A 121 5.61 -5.88 12.79
CA THR A 121 5.72 -7.28 12.34
C THR A 121 4.49 -7.78 11.60
N GLY A 122 3.45 -6.96 11.46
CA GLY A 122 2.24 -7.29 10.73
C GLY A 122 2.43 -7.28 9.21
N GLU A 123 1.38 -7.64 8.49
CA GLU A 123 1.32 -7.45 7.03
C GLU A 123 1.30 -5.95 6.71
N ILE A 124 2.22 -5.50 5.85
CA ILE A 124 2.25 -4.12 5.38
C ILE A 124 1.01 -3.88 4.50
N HIS A 125 0.30 -2.80 4.76
CA HIS A 125 -0.85 -2.40 3.97
C HIS A 125 -0.53 -1.16 3.13
N ILE A 126 -1.09 -1.12 1.93
CA ILE A 126 -0.95 0.00 1.01
C ILE A 126 -2.22 0.83 1.07
N GLY A 127 -2.15 2.03 1.66
CA GLY A 127 -3.26 2.96 1.70
C GLY A 127 -3.22 3.89 0.49
N VAL A 128 -4.31 3.97 -0.25
CA VAL A 128 -4.46 4.90 -1.37
C VAL A 128 -5.74 5.71 -1.26
N TYR A 129 -5.69 6.93 -1.78
CA TYR A 129 -6.81 7.85 -1.89
C TYR A 129 -6.96 8.32 -3.33
N ASN A 130 -8.14 8.17 -3.89
CA ASN A 130 -8.48 8.71 -5.19
C ASN A 130 -8.86 10.18 -5.06
N THR A 131 -7.97 11.07 -5.49
CA THR A 131 -8.18 12.53 -5.46
C THR A 131 -8.91 13.04 -6.70
N SER A 132 -9.18 12.17 -7.68
CA SER A 132 -9.80 12.55 -8.95
C SER A 132 -11.33 12.49 -8.92
N HIS A 133 -11.97 13.06 -9.92
CA HIS A 133 -13.41 12.97 -10.15
C HIS A 133 -13.83 11.73 -10.94
N GLU A 134 -12.88 10.85 -11.27
CA GLU A 134 -13.11 9.65 -12.05
C GLU A 134 -12.84 8.38 -11.23
N ILE A 135 -13.44 7.27 -11.64
CA ILE A 135 -13.15 5.96 -11.06
C ILE A 135 -11.72 5.57 -11.44
N GLN A 136 -10.90 5.24 -10.45
CA GLN A 136 -9.57 4.69 -10.67
C GLN A 136 -9.57 3.18 -10.48
N VAL A 137 -8.80 2.48 -11.31
CA VAL A 137 -8.76 1.02 -11.32
C VAL A 137 -7.38 0.54 -10.92
N ILE A 138 -7.34 -0.36 -9.95
CA ILE A 138 -6.14 -1.09 -9.56
C ILE A 138 -6.33 -2.55 -9.94
N GLU A 139 -5.37 -3.11 -10.67
CA GLU A 139 -5.35 -4.50 -11.09
C GLU A 139 -4.39 -5.33 -10.22
N ALA A 140 -4.80 -6.54 -9.87
CA ALA A 140 -3.95 -7.52 -9.18
C ALA A 140 -2.64 -7.80 -9.98
N GLY A 141 -1.56 -8.06 -9.28
CA GLY A 141 -0.24 -8.30 -9.89
C GLY A 141 0.49 -7.05 -10.37
N THR A 142 -0.16 -5.87 -10.38
CA THR A 142 0.48 -4.62 -10.78
C THR A 142 1.20 -3.95 -9.62
N LYS A 143 2.22 -3.14 -9.93
CA LYS A 143 2.92 -2.33 -8.93
C LYS A 143 2.14 -1.05 -8.64
N LEU A 144 1.97 -0.76 -7.36
CA LEU A 144 1.19 0.41 -6.94
C LEU A 144 2.04 1.45 -6.22
N VAL A 145 2.84 1.06 -5.27
CA VAL A 145 3.62 1.93 -4.39
C VAL A 145 5.10 1.61 -4.46
N GLN A 146 5.93 2.60 -4.15
CA GLN A 146 7.32 2.34 -3.79
C GLN A 146 7.54 2.66 -2.31
N PHE A 147 8.31 1.82 -1.62
CA PHE A 147 8.78 2.07 -0.27
C PHE A 147 10.27 2.35 -0.28
N ILE A 148 10.65 3.45 0.34
CA ILE A 148 12.05 3.87 0.50
C ILE A 148 12.49 3.47 1.91
N HIS A 149 13.63 2.77 2.02
CA HIS A 149 14.24 2.44 3.30
C HIS A 149 15.06 3.64 3.78
N VAL A 150 14.65 4.26 4.87
CA VAL A 150 15.17 5.53 5.38
C VAL A 150 15.74 5.34 6.77
N PRO A 151 17.01 5.78 7.05
CA PRO A 151 17.53 5.83 8.41
C PRO A 151 16.81 6.91 9.21
N ILE A 152 16.64 6.67 10.51
CA ILE A 152 15.99 7.60 11.44
C ILE A 152 16.83 7.80 12.70
N TYR A 153 16.59 8.91 13.38
CA TYR A 153 17.10 9.13 14.74
C TYR A 153 15.99 8.78 15.73
N LEU A 154 16.26 7.83 16.62
CA LEU A 154 15.38 7.49 17.74
C LEU A 154 15.62 8.51 18.87
N THR A 155 15.03 9.69 18.73
CA THR A 155 15.22 10.82 19.62
C THR A 155 14.31 10.71 20.84
N GLU A 156 14.88 10.83 22.03
CA GLU A 156 14.10 10.98 23.26
C GLU A 156 13.81 12.47 23.50
N PRO A 157 12.54 12.84 23.76
CA PRO A 157 12.21 14.22 24.07
C PRO A 157 12.69 14.61 25.47
N GLU A 158 13.25 15.80 25.61
CA GLU A 158 13.64 16.39 26.90
C GLU A 158 12.95 17.73 27.10
N GLU A 159 12.22 17.88 28.20
CA GLU A 159 11.62 19.15 28.56
C GLU A 159 12.65 20.05 29.24
N VAL A 160 12.94 21.19 28.63
CA VAL A 160 13.81 22.21 29.20
C VAL A 160 12.97 23.27 29.91
N ILE A 161 13.07 23.30 31.26
CA ILE A 161 12.40 24.33 32.07
C ILE A 161 13.25 25.60 32.01
N LYS A 162 12.62 26.73 31.63
CA LYS A 162 13.27 28.06 31.63
C LYS A 162 13.32 28.65 33.02
#